data_f8179cad8b6579441a71bce17ad1b936
#
_entry.id   f8179cad8b6579441a71bce17ad1b936
#
_cell.length_a   1.000
_cell.length_b   1.000
_cell.length_c   1.000
_cell.angle_alpha   90.00
_cell.angle_beta   90.00
_cell.angle_gamma   90.00
#
_symmetry.space_group_name_H-M   'P 1'
#
loop_
_entity.id
_entity.type
_entity.pdbx_description
1 polymer ?
#
loop_
_entity_poly.entity_id
_entity_poly.type
_entity_poly.pdbx_seq_one_letter_code
_entity_poly.pdbx_strand_id
1 'polypeptide(L)'
;MSYLKKFCIFERNDALGRKTDFAMDTIHQRFPQYDEAGQALIDKAYAIASAALADETRGNGHPFIEHPVNVALIAADEIGLPADCVAAVFLHEATRKHPEIDLHSGGFPEDVYKMVEGLNKIATIKPKDTRLEAESYKKLIVQYSTDPRVTVLKIADRLEVMRHLEMFPKASREKKILETLMLYIPLAHQLGLYNIKSEMEDIYFRFAEPEQYRAITN
;
A
#
# COMPACT_ATOMS: atom_id res chain seq x y z
N MET A 1 -5.14 -12.20 28.25
CA MET A 1 -4.02 -11.35 28.70
C MET A 1 -3.57 -10.54 27.50
N SER A 2 -3.77 -9.26 27.59
CA SER A 2 -3.79 -8.25 26.51
C SER A 2 -2.51 -8.19 25.68
N TYR A 3 -2.65 -8.14 24.35
CA TYR A 3 -1.60 -7.85 23.36
C TYR A 3 -0.84 -6.54 23.61
N LEU A 4 -1.36 -5.66 24.42
CA LEU A 4 -0.75 -4.38 24.80
C LEU A 4 0.49 -4.50 25.71
N LYS A 5 0.83 -5.68 26.25
CA LYS A 5 1.99 -5.88 27.14
C LYS A 5 3.27 -6.38 26.47
N LYS A 6 3.29 -6.58 25.14
CA LYS A 6 4.49 -6.97 24.38
C LYS A 6 5.18 -5.80 23.63
N PHE A 7 4.83 -4.58 23.95
CA PHE A 7 5.49 -3.39 23.42
C PHE A 7 6.79 -3.09 24.17
N CYS A 8 7.76 -3.97 24.12
CA CYS A 8 9.13 -3.69 24.50
C CYS A 8 10.05 -4.00 23.31
N ILE A 9 10.55 -2.93 22.71
CA ILE A 9 11.85 -2.82 22.02
C ILE A 9 12.30 -4.08 21.28
N PHE A 10 12.02 -4.16 19.98
CA PHE A 10 12.71 -5.12 19.10
C PHE A 10 14.01 -4.49 18.62
N GLU A 11 15.11 -4.81 19.29
CA GLU A 11 16.44 -4.58 18.79
C GLU A 11 16.73 -5.62 17.68
N ARG A 12 16.85 -5.21 16.44
CA ARG A 12 17.47 -6.01 15.37
C ARG A 12 18.83 -5.45 15.03
N ASN A 13 19.84 -6.31 14.98
CA ASN A 13 21.16 -5.98 14.47
C ASN A 13 21.15 -6.16 12.94
N ASP A 14 21.77 -5.21 12.20
CA ASP A 14 22.08 -5.38 10.79
C ASP A 14 23.16 -6.46 10.61
N ALA A 15 23.46 -6.84 9.35
CA ALA A 15 24.48 -7.83 9.01
C ALA A 15 25.91 -7.47 9.50
N LEU A 16 26.10 -6.28 10.07
CA LEU A 16 27.36 -5.78 10.65
C LEU A 16 27.25 -5.60 12.18
N GLY A 17 26.18 -6.12 12.82
CA GLY A 17 25.99 -6.03 14.28
C GLY A 17 25.63 -4.64 14.80
N ARG A 18 25.24 -3.70 13.92
CA ARG A 18 24.79 -2.37 14.32
C ARG A 18 23.30 -2.43 14.64
N LYS A 19 22.91 -1.91 15.82
CA LYS A 19 21.52 -1.70 16.19
C LYS A 19 20.90 -0.73 15.19
N THR A 20 20.10 -1.24 14.29
CA THR A 20 19.20 -0.37 13.52
C THR A 20 17.98 -0.13 14.41
N ASP A 21 18.08 0.91 15.25
CA ASP A 21 16.93 1.55 15.85
C ASP A 21 16.07 2.11 14.71
N PHE A 22 15.19 1.29 14.15
CA PHE A 22 13.96 1.79 13.59
C PHE A 22 13.06 2.13 14.77
N ALA A 23 13.52 3.15 15.52
CA ALA A 23 12.80 3.68 16.65
C ALA A 23 11.43 4.14 16.17
N MET A 24 10.39 3.78 16.92
CA MET A 24 9.02 4.29 16.72
C MET A 24 8.97 5.83 16.65
N ASP A 25 9.99 6.50 17.17
CA ASP A 25 10.11 7.96 17.25
C ASP A 25 10.31 8.67 15.89
N THR A 26 10.35 7.95 14.76
CA THR A 26 10.73 8.58 13.50
C THR A 26 9.70 8.49 12.38
N ILE A 27 8.63 7.70 12.50
CA ILE A 27 7.69 7.57 11.37
C ILE A 27 6.93 8.87 11.08
N HIS A 28 6.51 9.61 12.10
CA HIS A 28 5.85 10.91 11.92
C HIS A 28 6.74 11.96 11.26
N GLN A 29 8.08 11.87 11.40
CA GLN A 29 9.01 12.76 10.71
C GLN A 29 8.96 12.62 9.18
N ARG A 30 8.44 11.49 8.67
CA ARG A 30 8.20 11.28 7.25
C ARG A 30 6.90 11.93 6.76
N PHE A 31 6.07 12.43 7.68
CA PHE A 31 4.76 13.02 7.41
C PHE A 31 4.61 14.41 8.07
N PRO A 32 5.56 15.33 7.83
CA PRO A 32 5.59 16.63 8.51
C PRO A 32 4.43 17.56 8.11
N GLN A 33 3.72 17.24 7.04
CA GLN A 33 2.59 18.02 6.53
C GLN A 33 1.32 17.90 7.36
N TYR A 34 1.22 16.90 8.25
CA TYR A 34 0.06 16.71 9.12
C TYR A 34 0.25 17.40 10.47
N ASP A 35 -0.86 17.80 11.06
CA ASP A 35 -0.89 18.34 12.42
C ASP A 35 -0.56 17.26 13.48
N GLU A 36 -0.42 17.67 14.73
CA GLU A 36 -0.07 16.78 15.85
C GLU A 36 -1.07 15.61 16.00
N ALA A 37 -2.37 15.86 15.78
CA ALA A 37 -3.40 14.83 15.86
C ALA A 37 -3.27 13.80 14.72
N GLY A 38 -3.00 14.27 13.50
CA GLY A 38 -2.75 13.42 12.34
C GLY A 38 -1.48 12.59 12.49
N GLN A 39 -0.40 13.20 12.97
CA GLN A 39 0.86 12.51 13.25
C GLN A 39 0.67 11.43 14.32
N ALA A 40 -0.03 11.71 15.41
CA ALA A 40 -0.33 10.73 16.47
C ALA A 40 -1.20 9.56 15.94
N LEU A 41 -2.15 9.85 15.04
CA LEU A 41 -2.96 8.81 14.40
C LEU A 41 -2.11 7.88 13.52
N ILE A 42 -1.19 8.44 12.75
CA ILE A 42 -0.27 7.69 11.89
C ILE A 42 0.70 6.84 12.72
N ASP A 43 1.31 7.41 13.78
CA ASP A 43 2.21 6.68 14.67
C ASP A 43 1.51 5.48 15.31
N LYS A 44 0.28 5.66 15.76
CA LYS A 44 -0.53 4.60 16.34
C LYS A 44 -0.83 3.48 15.35
N ALA A 45 -1.22 3.83 14.12
CA ALA A 45 -1.49 2.87 13.06
C ALA A 45 -0.22 2.13 12.63
N TYR A 46 0.90 2.85 12.49
CA TYR A 46 2.20 2.28 12.18
C TYR A 46 2.69 1.29 13.26
N ALA A 47 2.53 1.63 14.54
CA ALA A 47 2.92 0.76 15.64
C ALA A 47 2.19 -0.60 15.57
N ILE A 48 0.88 -0.61 15.27
CA ILE A 48 0.10 -1.83 15.09
C ILE A 48 0.62 -2.61 13.87
N ALA A 49 0.81 -1.94 12.72
CA ALA A 49 1.28 -2.58 11.50
C ALA A 49 2.70 -3.16 11.65
N SER A 50 3.61 -2.40 12.27
CA SER A 50 4.98 -2.83 12.51
C SER A 50 5.05 -4.08 13.40
N ALA A 51 4.22 -4.15 14.44
CA ALA A 51 4.12 -5.32 15.29
C ALA A 51 3.50 -6.54 14.56
N ALA A 52 2.43 -6.31 13.80
CA ALA A 52 1.73 -7.37 13.07
C ALA A 52 2.57 -7.95 11.92
N LEU A 53 3.38 -7.14 11.27
CA LEU A 53 4.17 -7.52 10.09
C LEU A 53 5.64 -7.80 10.41
N ALA A 54 6.01 -7.90 11.69
CA ALA A 54 7.42 -8.02 12.13
C ALA A 54 8.16 -9.23 11.55
N ASP A 55 7.47 -10.34 11.34
CA ASP A 55 8.03 -11.59 10.83
C ASP A 55 7.82 -11.79 9.32
N GLU A 56 7.17 -10.83 8.67
CA GLU A 56 6.88 -10.88 7.24
C GLU A 56 8.01 -10.25 6.41
N THR A 57 8.33 -10.86 5.27
CA THR A 57 9.34 -10.35 4.33
C THR A 57 8.79 -10.22 2.92
N ARG A 58 9.36 -9.29 2.15
CA ARG A 58 9.13 -9.11 0.71
C ARG A 58 9.92 -10.16 -0.09
N GLY A 59 9.62 -10.29 -1.39
CA GLY A 59 10.31 -11.21 -2.29
C GLY A 59 11.83 -10.97 -2.45
N ASN A 60 12.31 -9.79 -2.09
CA ASN A 60 13.73 -9.43 -2.05
C ASN A 60 14.39 -9.65 -0.67
N GLY A 61 13.65 -10.20 0.31
CA GLY A 61 14.13 -10.44 1.68
C GLY A 61 14.04 -9.24 2.62
N HIS A 62 13.61 -8.05 2.14
CA HIS A 62 13.41 -6.89 2.99
C HIS A 62 12.16 -7.04 3.88
N PRO A 63 12.08 -6.33 5.03
CA PRO A 63 10.90 -6.34 5.88
C PRO A 63 9.64 -5.92 5.12
N PHE A 64 8.54 -6.64 5.33
CA PHE A 64 7.29 -6.34 4.60
C PHE A 64 6.69 -4.98 4.96
N ILE A 65 6.99 -4.45 6.15
CA ILE A 65 6.54 -3.11 6.59
C ILE A 65 6.98 -1.98 5.64
N GLU A 66 8.04 -2.17 4.86
CA GLU A 66 8.46 -1.20 3.84
C GLU A 66 7.37 -0.96 2.78
N HIS A 67 6.56 -1.98 2.46
CA HIS A 67 5.48 -1.85 1.50
C HIS A 67 4.42 -0.83 1.96
N PRO A 68 3.72 -1.00 3.10
CA PRO A 68 2.77 0.00 3.55
C PRO A 68 3.41 1.37 3.85
N VAL A 69 4.68 1.45 4.25
CA VAL A 69 5.39 2.74 4.38
C VAL A 69 5.49 3.45 3.03
N ASN A 70 5.90 2.76 1.98
CA ASN A 70 5.99 3.34 0.64
C ASN A 70 4.62 3.73 0.08
N VAL A 71 3.58 2.91 0.29
CA VAL A 71 2.20 3.26 -0.09
C VAL A 71 1.72 4.49 0.66
N ALA A 72 2.02 4.61 1.95
CA ALA A 72 1.69 5.76 2.79
C ALA A 72 2.36 7.04 2.28
N LEU A 73 3.63 6.98 1.85
CA LEU A 73 4.34 8.11 1.25
C LEU A 73 3.72 8.52 -0.10
N ILE A 74 3.35 7.59 -0.95
CA ILE A 74 2.62 7.89 -2.20
C ILE A 74 1.30 8.60 -1.88
N ALA A 75 0.52 8.08 -0.92
CA ALA A 75 -0.75 8.65 -0.51
C ALA A 75 -0.61 10.08 0.05
N ALA A 76 0.40 10.30 0.88
CA ALA A 76 0.64 11.57 1.56
C ALA A 76 1.29 12.63 0.66
N ASP A 77 2.39 12.27 -0.03
CA ASP A 77 3.26 13.23 -0.69
C ASP A 77 2.90 13.42 -2.17
N GLU A 78 2.50 12.34 -2.85
CA GLU A 78 2.25 12.40 -4.29
C GLU A 78 0.76 12.66 -4.60
N ILE A 79 -0.15 12.19 -3.76
CA ILE A 79 -1.60 12.38 -3.93
C ILE A 79 -2.14 13.50 -3.04
N GLY A 80 -1.57 13.70 -1.85
CA GLY A 80 -2.00 14.71 -0.88
C GLY A 80 -3.23 14.28 -0.07
N LEU A 81 -3.34 12.99 0.24
CA LEU A 81 -4.45 12.47 1.06
C LEU A 81 -4.28 12.82 2.55
N PRO A 82 -5.38 12.93 3.32
CA PRO A 82 -5.34 13.25 4.74
C PRO A 82 -4.79 12.10 5.60
N ALA A 83 -4.44 12.38 6.86
CA ALA A 83 -3.80 11.46 7.80
C ALA A 83 -4.59 10.17 8.08
N ASP A 84 -5.92 10.23 8.04
CA ASP A 84 -6.81 9.06 8.18
C ASP A 84 -6.62 8.04 7.05
N CYS A 85 -6.37 8.51 5.83
CA CYS A 85 -6.03 7.65 4.70
C CYS A 85 -4.68 6.95 4.90
N VAL A 86 -3.67 7.68 5.39
CA VAL A 86 -2.34 7.12 5.70
C VAL A 86 -2.44 6.07 6.81
N ALA A 87 -3.20 6.35 7.86
CA ALA A 87 -3.48 5.39 8.92
C ALA A 87 -4.19 4.13 8.39
N ALA A 88 -5.17 4.29 7.50
CA ALA A 88 -5.88 3.18 6.88
C ALA A 88 -4.96 2.26 6.06
N VAL A 89 -3.93 2.79 5.39
CA VAL A 89 -2.92 1.99 4.67
C VAL A 89 -2.20 1.04 5.61
N PHE A 90 -1.70 1.51 6.74
CA PHE A 90 -1.02 0.67 7.72
C PHE A 90 -1.94 -0.39 8.31
N LEU A 91 -3.13 0.01 8.73
CA LEU A 91 -4.09 -0.88 9.38
C LEU A 91 -4.66 -1.94 8.42
N HIS A 92 -4.85 -1.58 7.14
CA HIS A 92 -5.31 -2.53 6.13
C HIS A 92 -4.33 -3.71 5.98
N GLU A 93 -3.04 -3.46 5.85
CA GLU A 93 -2.04 -4.53 5.72
C GLU A 93 -1.96 -5.38 7.00
N ALA A 94 -2.02 -4.75 8.17
CA ALA A 94 -2.03 -5.45 9.46
C ALA A 94 -3.25 -6.37 9.60
N THR A 95 -4.47 -5.85 9.37
CA THR A 95 -5.71 -6.62 9.52
C THR A 95 -5.92 -7.66 8.42
N ARG A 96 -5.36 -7.45 7.24
CA ARG A 96 -5.38 -8.45 6.16
C ARG A 96 -4.59 -9.70 6.50
N LYS A 97 -3.47 -9.54 7.22
CA LYS A 97 -2.62 -10.64 7.68
C LYS A 97 -3.09 -11.22 9.01
N HIS A 98 -3.59 -10.37 9.88
CA HIS A 98 -4.03 -10.65 11.24
C HIS A 98 -5.48 -10.19 11.45
N PRO A 99 -6.48 -10.95 10.94
CA PRO A 99 -7.90 -10.59 11.05
C PRO A 99 -8.43 -10.50 12.49
N GLU A 100 -7.68 -11.04 13.44
CA GLU A 100 -7.99 -10.97 14.89
C GLU A 100 -7.71 -9.61 15.52
N ILE A 101 -7.06 -8.67 14.79
CA ILE A 101 -6.82 -7.32 15.28
C ILE A 101 -8.14 -6.55 15.31
N ASP A 102 -8.59 -6.24 16.52
CA ASP A 102 -9.78 -5.42 16.75
C ASP A 102 -9.44 -3.93 16.72
N LEU A 103 -9.75 -3.28 15.62
CA LEU A 103 -9.54 -1.85 15.47
C LEU A 103 -10.54 -1.02 16.29
N HIS A 104 -11.75 -1.54 16.58
CA HIS A 104 -12.75 -0.81 17.35
C HIS A 104 -12.28 -0.53 18.77
N SER A 105 -11.65 -1.50 19.40
CA SER A 105 -11.02 -1.31 20.72
C SER A 105 -9.83 -0.35 20.67
N GLY A 106 -9.25 -0.15 19.49
CA GLY A 106 -8.14 0.75 19.23
C GLY A 106 -8.50 2.24 19.25
N GLY A 107 -9.79 2.62 19.21
CA GLY A 107 -10.22 4.02 19.25
C GLY A 107 -9.74 4.83 18.03
N PHE A 108 -9.80 4.25 16.83
CA PHE A 108 -9.61 4.96 15.57
C PHE A 108 -10.90 5.65 15.14
N PRO A 109 -10.84 6.70 14.29
CA PRO A 109 -12.03 7.30 13.69
C PRO A 109 -12.83 6.32 12.85
N GLU A 110 -14.15 6.48 12.83
CA GLU A 110 -15.07 5.63 12.04
C GLU A 110 -14.71 5.57 10.55
N ASP A 111 -14.26 6.67 9.98
CA ASP A 111 -13.83 6.75 8.58
C ASP A 111 -12.62 5.84 8.29
N VAL A 112 -11.69 5.70 9.24
CA VAL A 112 -10.55 4.79 9.12
C VAL A 112 -11.03 3.34 9.03
N TYR A 113 -12.00 2.94 9.86
CA TYR A 113 -12.59 1.59 9.76
C TYR A 113 -13.21 1.32 8.41
N LYS A 114 -14.06 2.23 7.94
CA LYS A 114 -14.75 2.09 6.65
C LYS A 114 -13.76 1.94 5.50
N MET A 115 -12.67 2.72 5.53
CA MET A 115 -11.60 2.60 4.54
C MET A 115 -10.89 1.25 4.63
N VAL A 116 -10.52 0.79 5.83
CA VAL A 116 -9.87 -0.51 6.03
C VAL A 116 -10.77 -1.66 5.57
N GLU A 117 -12.05 -1.64 5.94
CA GLU A 117 -13.02 -2.63 5.46
C GLU A 117 -13.15 -2.62 3.94
N GLY A 118 -13.23 -1.44 3.32
CA GLY A 118 -13.29 -1.30 1.87
C GLY A 118 -12.06 -1.86 1.18
N LEU A 119 -10.86 -1.55 1.68
CA LEU A 119 -9.60 -2.07 1.18
C LEU A 119 -9.52 -3.60 1.30
N ASN A 120 -9.94 -4.17 2.43
CA ASN A 120 -9.95 -5.61 2.66
C ASN A 120 -10.96 -6.32 1.75
N LYS A 121 -12.16 -5.77 1.55
CA LYS A 121 -13.14 -6.30 0.59
C LYS A 121 -12.59 -6.39 -0.82
N ILE A 122 -11.96 -5.30 -1.30
CA ILE A 122 -11.34 -5.29 -2.63
C ILE A 122 -10.22 -6.33 -2.73
N ALA A 123 -9.41 -6.50 -1.68
CA ALA A 123 -8.31 -7.46 -1.66
C ALA A 123 -8.79 -8.93 -1.78
N THR A 124 -10.01 -9.25 -1.39
CA THR A 124 -10.60 -10.60 -1.53
C THR A 124 -11.10 -10.90 -2.94
N ILE A 125 -11.35 -9.87 -3.74
CA ILE A 125 -11.83 -10.04 -5.12
C ILE A 125 -10.65 -10.42 -6.00
N LYS A 126 -10.65 -11.65 -6.51
CA LYS A 126 -9.63 -12.12 -7.46
C LYS A 126 -10.23 -12.08 -8.86
N PRO A 127 -9.68 -11.26 -9.79
CA PRO A 127 -10.08 -11.32 -11.18
C PRO A 127 -9.71 -12.69 -11.76
N LYS A 128 -10.62 -13.32 -12.45
CA LYS A 128 -10.34 -14.44 -13.31
C LYS A 128 -9.77 -13.90 -14.62
N ASP A 129 -8.95 -14.67 -15.32
CA ASP A 129 -7.98 -14.22 -16.34
C ASP A 129 -8.53 -13.67 -17.69
N THR A 130 -9.72 -13.11 -17.78
CA THR A 130 -10.29 -12.65 -19.05
C THR A 130 -10.54 -11.12 -19.12
N ARG A 131 -10.45 -10.53 -20.34
CA ARG A 131 -10.70 -9.11 -20.58
C ARG A 131 -12.09 -8.64 -20.14
N LEU A 132 -13.12 -9.48 -20.31
CA LEU A 132 -14.49 -9.21 -19.86
C LEU A 132 -14.61 -9.11 -18.35
N GLU A 133 -13.74 -9.82 -17.63
CA GLU A 133 -13.70 -9.80 -16.17
C GLU A 133 -12.98 -8.56 -15.64
N ALA A 134 -12.03 -7.97 -16.40
CA ALA A 134 -11.39 -6.72 -16.03
C ALA A 134 -12.38 -5.55 -15.96
N GLU A 135 -13.33 -5.43 -16.90
CA GLU A 135 -14.38 -4.42 -16.85
C GLU A 135 -15.36 -4.67 -15.69
N SER A 136 -15.70 -5.92 -15.42
CA SER A 136 -16.51 -6.27 -14.27
C SER A 136 -15.80 -5.97 -12.96
N TYR A 137 -14.50 -6.25 -12.88
CA TYR A 137 -13.67 -5.96 -11.71
C TYR A 137 -13.50 -4.45 -11.48
N LYS A 138 -13.32 -3.66 -12.55
CA LYS A 138 -13.31 -2.20 -12.50
C LYS A 138 -14.63 -1.66 -11.92
N LYS A 139 -15.77 -2.14 -12.43
CA LYS A 139 -17.09 -1.78 -11.88
C LYS A 139 -17.22 -2.17 -10.41
N LEU A 140 -16.72 -3.33 -10.04
CA LEU A 140 -16.70 -3.79 -8.63
C LEU A 140 -15.86 -2.87 -7.76
N ILE A 141 -14.64 -2.50 -8.16
CA ILE A 141 -13.81 -1.56 -7.39
C ILE A 141 -14.54 -0.23 -7.20
N VAL A 142 -15.13 0.32 -8.26
CA VAL A 142 -15.87 1.58 -8.20
C VAL A 142 -17.17 1.44 -7.39
N GLN A 143 -17.86 0.31 -7.51
CA GLN A 143 -19.15 0.07 -6.86
C GLN A 143 -19.03 -0.33 -5.38
N TYR A 144 -17.95 -1.06 -5.02
CA TYR A 144 -17.70 -1.46 -3.63
C TYR A 144 -16.96 -0.40 -2.83
N SER A 145 -16.29 0.54 -3.48
CA SER A 145 -15.79 1.71 -2.78
C SER A 145 -16.92 2.73 -2.67
N THR A 146 -17.74 2.59 -1.64
CA THR A 146 -18.65 3.66 -1.20
C THR A 146 -17.88 4.93 -0.84
N ASP A 147 -16.56 4.80 -0.66
CA ASP A 147 -15.62 5.87 -0.39
C ASP A 147 -14.55 5.93 -1.51
N PRO A 148 -14.49 7.00 -2.32
CA PRO A 148 -13.50 7.12 -3.40
C PRO A 148 -12.04 7.08 -2.90
N ARG A 149 -11.78 7.41 -1.63
CA ARG A 149 -10.46 7.32 -1.01
C ARG A 149 -9.92 5.89 -1.07
N VAL A 150 -10.79 4.88 -0.90
CA VAL A 150 -10.42 3.46 -1.00
C VAL A 150 -9.86 3.12 -2.38
N THR A 151 -10.51 3.60 -3.45
CA THR A 151 -10.02 3.38 -4.82
C THR A 151 -8.68 4.07 -5.05
N VAL A 152 -8.53 5.30 -4.56
CA VAL A 152 -7.26 6.06 -4.67
C VAL A 152 -6.14 5.33 -3.92
N LEU A 153 -6.39 4.84 -2.72
CA LEU A 153 -5.42 4.06 -1.94
C LEU A 153 -5.02 2.74 -2.65
N LYS A 154 -5.96 2.08 -3.33
CA LYS A 154 -5.63 0.89 -4.15
C LYS A 154 -4.79 1.22 -5.37
N ILE A 155 -4.93 2.42 -5.94
CA ILE A 155 -4.05 2.90 -7.01
C ILE A 155 -2.64 3.19 -6.46
N ALA A 156 -2.52 3.81 -5.29
CA ALA A 156 -1.23 4.04 -4.62
C ALA A 156 -0.52 2.71 -4.30
N ASP A 157 -1.25 1.72 -3.76
CA ASP A 157 -0.76 0.36 -3.51
C ASP A 157 -0.24 -0.28 -4.81
N ARG A 158 -0.98 -0.16 -5.91
CA ARG A 158 -0.56 -0.69 -7.21
C ARG A 158 0.68 0.02 -7.75
N LEU A 159 0.80 1.32 -7.61
CA LEU A 159 1.98 2.06 -8.04
C LEU A 159 3.23 1.59 -7.29
N GLU A 160 3.14 1.38 -5.97
CA GLU A 160 4.24 0.82 -5.19
C GLU A 160 4.67 -0.55 -5.70
N VAL A 161 3.71 -1.43 -5.99
CA VAL A 161 3.97 -2.75 -6.58
C VAL A 161 4.64 -2.62 -7.96
N MET A 162 4.21 -1.68 -8.79
CA MET A 162 4.81 -1.44 -10.12
C MET A 162 6.24 -0.93 -10.02
N ARG A 163 6.54 -0.05 -9.08
CA ARG A 163 7.91 0.44 -8.82
C ARG A 163 8.88 -0.68 -8.42
N HIS A 164 8.36 -1.79 -7.89
CA HIS A 164 9.13 -2.91 -7.36
C HIS A 164 8.87 -4.24 -8.11
N LEU A 165 8.54 -4.18 -9.40
CA LEU A 165 8.18 -5.37 -10.19
C LEU A 165 9.28 -6.44 -10.24
N GLU A 166 10.54 -6.05 -10.11
CA GLU A 166 11.70 -6.95 -10.13
C GLU A 166 11.67 -8.00 -9.01
N MET A 167 11.02 -7.67 -7.89
CA MET A 167 10.91 -8.58 -6.74
C MET A 167 10.02 -9.80 -6.99
N PHE A 168 9.19 -9.75 -8.04
CA PHE A 168 8.20 -10.79 -8.30
C PHE A 168 8.70 -11.80 -9.34
N PRO A 169 8.38 -13.10 -9.17
CA PRO A 169 8.60 -14.10 -10.20
C PRO A 169 7.93 -13.69 -11.53
N LYS A 170 8.50 -14.10 -12.66
CA LYS A 170 8.08 -13.69 -14.00
C LYS A 170 6.57 -13.78 -14.22
N ALA A 171 5.95 -14.94 -13.94
CA ALA A 171 4.51 -15.12 -14.13
C ALA A 171 3.65 -14.17 -13.27
N SER A 172 4.06 -13.92 -12.02
CA SER A 172 3.38 -12.96 -11.13
C SER A 172 3.54 -11.54 -11.63
N ARG A 173 4.72 -11.18 -12.13
CA ARG A 173 5.02 -9.86 -12.70
C ARG A 173 4.17 -9.60 -13.95
N GLU A 174 4.11 -10.53 -14.89
CA GLU A 174 3.28 -10.42 -16.11
C GLU A 174 1.79 -10.21 -15.77
N LYS A 175 1.28 -10.95 -14.78
CA LYS A 175 -0.09 -10.76 -14.30
C LYS A 175 -0.31 -9.35 -13.73
N LYS A 176 0.61 -8.86 -12.88
CA LYS A 176 0.52 -7.52 -12.29
C LYS A 176 0.56 -6.41 -13.35
N ILE A 177 1.41 -6.57 -14.36
CA ILE A 177 1.52 -5.67 -15.50
C ILE A 177 0.21 -5.61 -16.27
N LEU A 178 -0.36 -6.77 -16.59
CA LEU A 178 -1.64 -6.85 -17.32
C LEU A 178 -2.80 -6.25 -16.51
N GLU A 179 -2.92 -6.57 -15.23
CA GLU A 179 -3.92 -5.97 -14.34
C GLU A 179 -3.75 -4.44 -14.27
N THR A 180 -2.53 -3.95 -14.24
CA THR A 180 -2.27 -2.50 -14.20
C THR A 180 -2.73 -1.82 -15.47
N LEU A 181 -2.39 -2.38 -16.64
CA LEU A 181 -2.82 -1.86 -17.94
C LEU A 181 -4.35 -1.83 -18.07
N MET A 182 -5.00 -2.94 -17.73
CA MET A 182 -6.43 -3.13 -17.99
C MET A 182 -7.34 -2.44 -16.97
N LEU A 183 -6.83 -2.18 -15.75
CA LEU A 183 -7.66 -1.74 -14.64
C LEU A 183 -7.14 -0.43 -14.02
N TYR A 184 -5.91 -0.41 -13.51
CA TYR A 184 -5.45 0.69 -12.65
C TYR A 184 -5.09 1.95 -13.44
N ILE A 185 -4.52 1.83 -14.63
CA ILE A 185 -4.26 2.97 -15.53
C ILE A 185 -5.56 3.66 -15.92
N PRO A 186 -6.63 2.97 -16.39
CA PRO A 186 -7.92 3.59 -16.65
C PRO A 186 -8.58 4.22 -15.42
N LEU A 187 -8.46 3.59 -14.24
CA LEU A 187 -8.98 4.15 -12.99
C LEU A 187 -8.24 5.42 -12.57
N ALA A 188 -6.91 5.43 -12.66
CA ALA A 188 -6.11 6.61 -12.36
C ALA A 188 -6.45 7.77 -13.30
N HIS A 189 -6.68 7.50 -14.59
CA HIS A 189 -7.16 8.49 -15.56
C HIS A 189 -8.53 9.05 -15.16
N GLN A 190 -9.48 8.18 -14.83
CA GLN A 190 -10.84 8.57 -14.45
C GLN A 190 -10.88 9.44 -13.17
N LEU A 191 -9.95 9.21 -12.24
CA LEU A 191 -9.83 9.97 -11.00
C LEU A 191 -8.92 11.20 -11.11
N GLY A 192 -8.38 11.50 -12.29
CA GLY A 192 -7.51 12.65 -12.51
C GLY A 192 -6.10 12.51 -11.96
N LEU A 193 -5.67 11.30 -11.60
CA LEU A 193 -4.33 11.00 -11.07
C LEU A 193 -3.32 10.86 -12.23
N TYR A 194 -3.15 11.92 -13.01
CA TYR A 194 -2.41 11.87 -14.28
C TYR A 194 -0.93 11.55 -14.11
N ASN A 195 -0.27 12.04 -13.06
CA ASN A 195 1.14 11.73 -12.80
C ASN A 195 1.32 10.24 -12.51
N ILE A 196 0.49 9.68 -11.64
CA ILE A 196 0.49 8.25 -11.30
C ILE A 196 0.18 7.39 -12.53
N LYS A 197 -0.83 7.80 -13.32
CA LYS A 197 -1.18 7.16 -14.59
C LYS A 197 0.04 7.09 -15.51
N SER A 198 0.68 8.24 -15.76
CA SER A 198 1.82 8.34 -16.69
C SER A 198 3.01 7.51 -16.21
N GLU A 199 3.28 7.48 -14.91
CA GLU A 199 4.34 6.64 -14.34
C GLU A 199 4.02 5.14 -14.51
N MET A 200 2.79 4.72 -14.23
CA MET A 200 2.38 3.33 -14.46
C MET A 200 2.47 2.92 -15.93
N GLU A 201 2.14 3.82 -16.85
CA GLU A 201 2.30 3.60 -18.31
C GLU A 201 3.78 3.48 -18.70
N ASP A 202 4.65 4.32 -18.16
CA ASP A 202 6.09 4.25 -18.39
C ASP A 202 6.70 2.94 -17.90
N ILE A 203 6.34 2.54 -16.66
CA ILE A 203 6.78 1.26 -16.09
C ILE A 203 6.24 0.10 -16.94
N TYR A 204 4.95 0.13 -17.32
CA TYR A 204 4.37 -0.86 -18.21
C TYR A 204 5.20 -0.98 -19.50
N PHE A 205 5.46 0.14 -20.19
CA PHE A 205 6.19 0.16 -21.44
C PHE A 205 7.61 -0.39 -21.31
N ARG A 206 8.31 -0.03 -20.24
CA ARG A 206 9.65 -0.55 -19.94
C ARG A 206 9.69 -2.08 -19.80
N PHE A 207 8.67 -2.69 -19.23
CA PHE A 207 8.62 -4.14 -19.01
C PHE A 207 7.98 -4.91 -20.18
N ALA A 208 7.00 -4.34 -20.85
CA ALA A 208 6.28 -4.97 -21.96
C ALA A 208 7.05 -4.86 -23.29
N GLU A 209 7.70 -3.73 -23.54
CA GLU A 209 8.37 -3.40 -24.78
C GLU A 209 9.81 -2.88 -24.54
N PRO A 210 10.69 -3.69 -23.92
CA PRO A 210 11.99 -3.23 -23.41
C PRO A 210 12.96 -2.77 -24.54
N GLU A 211 12.83 -3.31 -25.75
CA GLU A 211 13.67 -2.89 -26.89
C GLU A 211 13.25 -1.52 -27.40
N GLN A 212 11.96 -1.29 -27.54
CA GLN A 212 11.39 0.00 -27.97
C GLN A 212 11.64 1.06 -26.90
N TYR A 213 11.46 0.73 -25.62
CA TYR A 213 11.74 1.63 -24.51
C TYR A 213 13.19 2.13 -24.54
N ARG A 214 14.16 1.21 -24.69
CA ARG A 214 15.59 1.58 -24.82
C ARG A 214 15.90 2.45 -26.03
N ALA A 215 15.21 2.23 -27.16
CA ALA A 215 15.41 3.01 -28.39
C ALA A 215 14.94 4.47 -28.24
N ILE A 216 14.00 4.75 -27.34
CA ILE A 216 13.45 6.10 -27.10
C ILE A 216 14.23 6.84 -26.00
N THR A 217 14.77 6.11 -25.01
CA THR A 217 15.44 6.70 -23.84
C THR A 217 16.95 6.87 -23.99
N ASN A 218 17.55 6.34 -25.06
CA ASN A 218 18.96 6.56 -25.46
C ASN A 218 19.06 7.67 -26.52
#